data_e9d4321e551c6b2c891a96c6e00fb9de
#
_entry.id   e9d4321e551c6b2c891a96c6e00fb9de
#
_cell.length_a   1.000
_cell.length_b   1.000
_cell.length_c   1.000
_cell.angle_alpha   90.00
_cell.angle_beta   90.00
_cell.angle_gamma   90.00
#
_symmetry.space_group_name_H-M   'P 1'
#
loop_
_entity.id
_entity.type
_entity.pdbx_description
1 polymer ?
#
loop_
_entity_poly.entity_id
_entity_poly.type
_entity_poly.pdbx_seq_one_letter_code
_entity_poly.pdbx_strand_id
1 'polypeptide(L)'
;MSGNHLNTENQSQAPVFKWGAATHVGNVRTSNQDKYGIASNLLAVADGMGGHNGGEVAAEIAVTTLTASNGFQSISEFAYLVQIAHHLIQARAQENENLDGMGTTLCALSKINMQETSHRIGAVNVGDSRIYLYTYNELHQISTDHS
;
A
#
# COMPACT_ATOMS: atom_id res chain seq x y z
N MET A 1 -38.63 -43.71 1.35
CA MET A 1 -38.20 -42.80 0.24
C MET A 1 -37.43 -41.65 0.85
N SER A 2 -36.12 -41.77 0.81
CA SER A 2 -35.18 -40.78 1.45
C SER A 2 -34.87 -39.71 0.45
N GLY A 3 -35.28 -38.48 0.75
CA GLY A 3 -34.89 -37.31 -0.05
C GLY A 3 -33.51 -36.81 0.39
N ASN A 4 -32.52 -37.02 -0.45
CA ASN A 4 -31.21 -36.38 -0.30
C ASN A 4 -31.34 -34.89 -0.63
N HIS A 5 -31.27 -34.04 0.39
CA HIS A 5 -30.99 -32.64 0.23
C HIS A 5 -29.48 -32.49 0.04
N LEU A 6 -29.07 -32.26 -1.20
CA LEU A 6 -27.74 -31.75 -1.52
C LEU A 6 -27.71 -30.27 -1.13
N ASN A 7 -27.19 -29.98 0.06
CA ASN A 7 -26.73 -28.64 0.42
C ASN A 7 -25.47 -28.35 -0.38
N THR A 8 -25.60 -27.71 -1.52
CA THR A 8 -24.49 -27.02 -2.16
C THR A 8 -24.30 -25.69 -1.44
N GLU A 9 -23.57 -25.71 -0.33
CA GLU A 9 -22.98 -24.50 0.21
C GLU A 9 -21.99 -23.96 -0.82
N ASN A 10 -22.42 -22.96 -1.54
CA ASN A 10 -21.55 -22.12 -2.35
C ASN A 10 -20.72 -21.28 -1.37
N GLN A 11 -19.63 -21.85 -0.85
CA GLN A 11 -18.63 -21.09 -0.14
C GLN A 11 -17.99 -20.16 -1.19
N SER A 12 -18.42 -18.89 -1.21
CA SER A 12 -17.75 -17.86 -1.98
C SER A 12 -16.34 -17.72 -1.41
N GLN A 13 -15.37 -18.34 -2.07
CA GLN A 13 -13.97 -18.17 -1.68
C GLN A 13 -13.64 -16.69 -1.77
N ALA A 14 -13.11 -16.15 -0.68
CA ALA A 14 -12.61 -14.78 -0.66
C ALA A 14 -11.61 -14.59 -1.82
N PRO A 15 -11.68 -13.48 -2.57
CA PRO A 15 -10.80 -13.25 -3.69
C PRO A 15 -9.33 -13.31 -3.26
N VAL A 16 -8.56 -14.19 -3.91
CA VAL A 16 -7.14 -14.34 -3.67
C VAL A 16 -6.41 -13.32 -4.53
N PHE A 17 -5.62 -12.44 -3.93
CA PHE A 17 -4.71 -11.59 -4.69
C PHE A 17 -3.56 -12.42 -5.25
N LYS A 18 -3.33 -12.25 -6.56
CA LYS A 18 -2.06 -12.60 -7.18
C LYS A 18 -1.31 -11.29 -7.42
N TRP A 19 -0.05 -11.25 -7.08
CA TRP A 19 0.76 -10.05 -7.17
C TRP A 19 2.14 -10.34 -7.74
N GLY A 20 2.78 -9.31 -8.26
CA GLY A 20 4.18 -9.27 -8.63
C GLY A 20 4.73 -7.91 -8.27
N ALA A 21 5.99 -7.83 -7.90
CA ALA A 21 6.68 -6.59 -7.58
C ALA A 21 8.05 -6.58 -8.22
N ALA A 22 8.52 -5.38 -8.59
CA ALA A 22 9.86 -5.14 -9.08
C ALA A 22 10.32 -3.75 -8.65
N THR A 23 11.61 -3.61 -8.37
CA THR A 23 12.27 -2.33 -8.14
C THR A 23 13.67 -2.37 -8.74
N HIS A 24 14.19 -1.23 -9.16
CA HIS A 24 15.51 -1.12 -9.75
C HIS A 24 16.07 0.29 -9.54
N VAL A 25 17.36 0.37 -9.23
CA VAL A 25 18.05 1.65 -8.98
C VAL A 25 18.08 2.58 -10.20
N GLY A 26 17.86 2.05 -11.39
CA GLY A 26 18.02 2.79 -12.65
C GLY A 26 19.50 2.85 -13.10
N ASN A 27 19.75 3.66 -14.12
CA ASN A 27 21.07 3.78 -14.75
C ASN A 27 21.85 5.01 -14.30
N VAL A 28 21.24 5.88 -13.50
CA VAL A 28 21.81 7.20 -13.15
C VAL A 28 22.09 7.30 -11.65
N ARG A 29 21.20 6.73 -10.83
CA ARG A 29 21.33 6.79 -9.36
C ARG A 29 22.28 5.72 -8.83
N THR A 30 22.91 6.00 -7.69
CA THR A 30 23.82 5.07 -7.00
C THR A 30 23.11 4.26 -5.91
N SER A 31 21.92 4.72 -5.47
CA SER A 31 21.09 4.04 -4.47
C SER A 31 19.63 4.00 -4.92
N ASN A 32 18.95 2.95 -4.56
CA ASN A 32 17.52 2.81 -4.78
C ASN A 32 16.77 3.22 -3.51
N GLN A 33 16.03 4.32 -3.58
CA GLN A 33 15.24 4.84 -2.46
C GLN A 33 13.78 4.39 -2.50
N ASP A 34 13.40 3.63 -3.52
CA ASP A 34 12.07 3.03 -3.62
C ASP A 34 11.97 1.81 -2.71
N LYS A 35 10.81 1.64 -2.11
CA LYS A 35 10.43 0.45 -1.34
C LYS A 35 9.07 -0.06 -1.77
N TYR A 36 8.90 -1.36 -1.68
CA TYR A 36 7.58 -1.98 -1.75
C TYR A 36 7.35 -2.91 -0.57
N GLY A 37 6.11 -3.07 -0.21
CA GLY A 37 5.70 -3.95 0.87
C GLY A 37 4.49 -4.78 0.50
N ILE A 38 4.51 -6.02 0.96
CA ILE A 38 3.50 -7.00 0.65
C ILE A 38 3.10 -7.71 1.94
N ALA A 39 1.82 -7.64 2.25
CA ALA A 39 1.17 -8.42 3.30
C ALA A 39 -0.02 -9.18 2.72
N SER A 40 -0.64 -10.06 3.49
CA SER A 40 -1.74 -10.90 3.01
C SER A 40 -2.90 -10.12 2.37
N ASN A 41 -3.16 -8.91 2.87
CA ASN A 41 -4.30 -8.09 2.46
C ASN A 41 -3.89 -6.68 2.00
N LEU A 42 -2.59 -6.41 1.85
CA LEU A 42 -2.07 -5.09 1.55
C LEU A 42 -0.86 -5.16 0.62
N LEU A 43 -0.83 -4.24 -0.34
CA LEU A 43 0.30 -3.96 -1.22
C LEU A 43 0.63 -2.47 -1.11
N ALA A 44 1.91 -2.13 -0.98
CA ALA A 44 2.36 -0.74 -0.89
C ALA A 44 3.62 -0.53 -1.73
N VAL A 45 3.72 0.66 -2.31
CA VAL A 45 4.91 1.17 -3.01
C VAL A 45 5.18 2.58 -2.52
N ALA A 46 6.44 2.89 -2.26
CA ALA A 46 6.89 4.18 -1.77
C ALA A 46 8.15 4.60 -2.54
N ASP A 47 8.15 5.81 -3.11
CA ASP A 47 9.31 6.45 -3.75
C ASP A 47 9.86 7.50 -2.79
N GLY A 48 11.03 7.18 -2.24
CA GLY A 48 11.68 7.99 -1.22
C GLY A 48 12.40 9.20 -1.81
N MET A 49 12.29 10.34 -1.13
CA MET A 49 13.00 11.57 -1.45
C MET A 49 13.75 12.12 -0.24
N GLY A 50 14.92 12.70 -0.48
CA GLY A 50 15.75 13.31 0.55
C GLY A 50 17.23 13.13 0.27
N GLY A 51 18.05 13.98 0.93
CA GLY A 51 19.50 13.86 0.87
C GLY A 51 20.01 12.59 1.54
N HIS A 52 21.23 12.17 1.17
CA HIS A 52 21.86 10.96 1.69
C HIS A 52 20.95 9.73 1.55
N ASN A 53 20.63 9.06 2.66
CA ASN A 53 19.73 7.90 2.70
C ASN A 53 18.33 8.25 3.23
N GLY A 54 17.99 9.54 3.35
CA GLY A 54 16.73 9.98 3.95
C GLY A 54 15.51 9.42 3.24
N GLY A 55 15.47 9.45 1.91
CA GLY A 55 14.38 8.90 1.12
C GLY A 55 14.18 7.40 1.35
N GLU A 56 15.26 6.63 1.40
CA GLU A 56 15.19 5.20 1.69
C GLU A 56 14.59 4.92 3.07
N VAL A 57 15.00 5.69 4.09
CA VAL A 57 14.49 5.56 5.46
C VAL A 57 13.00 5.92 5.51
N ALA A 58 12.59 7.00 4.84
CA ALA A 58 11.18 7.42 4.81
C ALA A 58 10.30 6.37 4.11
N ALA A 59 10.73 5.87 2.95
CA ALA A 59 10.02 4.83 2.21
C ALA A 59 9.90 3.52 3.03
N GLU A 60 10.97 3.12 3.71
CA GLU A 60 10.96 1.94 4.59
C GLU A 60 9.98 2.09 5.76
N ILE A 61 9.97 3.24 6.44
CA ILE A 61 9.03 3.52 7.53
C ILE A 61 7.58 3.45 7.01
N ALA A 62 7.28 4.07 5.86
CA ALA A 62 5.95 4.07 5.28
C ALA A 62 5.47 2.64 5.00
N VAL A 63 6.28 1.86 4.29
CA VAL A 63 5.93 0.50 3.87
C VAL A 63 5.81 -0.44 5.06
N THR A 64 6.76 -0.41 6.01
CA THR A 64 6.73 -1.30 7.17
C THR A 64 5.57 -0.99 8.11
N THR A 65 5.24 0.28 8.30
CA THR A 65 4.09 0.69 9.11
C THR A 65 2.79 0.12 8.54
N LEU A 66 2.59 0.20 7.23
CA LEU A 66 1.37 -0.29 6.59
C LEU A 66 1.31 -1.82 6.61
N THR A 67 2.41 -2.49 6.29
CA THR A 67 2.45 -3.96 6.19
C THR A 67 2.39 -4.67 7.54
N ALA A 68 2.64 -3.97 8.65
CA ALA A 68 2.43 -4.49 10.00
C ALA A 68 0.93 -4.67 10.35
N SER A 69 0.01 -4.07 9.57
CA SER A 69 -1.43 -4.25 9.78
C SER A 69 -1.93 -5.57 9.20
N ASN A 70 -2.89 -6.19 9.87
CA ASN A 70 -3.56 -7.41 9.42
C ASN A 70 -4.78 -7.15 8.51
N GLY A 71 -4.98 -5.91 8.06
CA GLY A 71 -6.12 -5.46 7.26
C GLY A 71 -6.93 -4.39 7.98
N PHE A 72 -7.94 -3.87 7.29
CA PHE A 72 -8.75 -2.74 7.75
C PHE A 72 -10.24 -3.04 7.66
N GLN A 73 -11.01 -2.50 8.61
CA GLN A 73 -12.48 -2.57 8.60
C GLN A 73 -13.08 -1.40 7.81
N SER A 74 -12.32 -0.32 7.63
CA SER A 74 -12.78 0.87 6.92
C SER A 74 -11.64 1.56 6.18
N ILE A 75 -12.00 2.39 5.19
CA ILE A 75 -11.04 3.28 4.51
C ILE A 75 -10.46 4.32 5.48
N SER A 76 -11.22 4.71 6.51
CA SER A 76 -10.75 5.66 7.52
C SER A 76 -9.64 5.08 8.38
N GLU A 77 -9.72 3.79 8.75
CA GLU A 77 -8.62 3.11 9.44
C GLU A 77 -7.37 3.04 8.57
N PHE A 78 -7.54 2.74 7.28
CA PHE A 78 -6.43 2.72 6.34
C PHE A 78 -5.77 4.09 6.20
N ALA A 79 -6.56 5.16 6.04
CA ALA A 79 -6.07 6.53 5.98
C ALA A 79 -5.39 6.95 7.31
N TYR A 80 -5.91 6.53 8.45
CA TYR A 80 -5.31 6.80 9.74
C TYR A 80 -3.92 6.18 9.89
N LEU A 81 -3.72 4.94 9.39
CA LEU A 81 -2.40 4.31 9.42
C LEU A 81 -1.38 5.04 8.54
N VAL A 82 -1.82 5.63 7.43
CA VAL A 82 -0.98 6.53 6.62
C VAL A 82 -0.53 7.76 7.41
N GLN A 83 -1.43 8.35 8.22
CA GLN A 83 -1.06 9.46 9.11
C GLN A 83 -0.05 9.03 10.18
N ILE A 84 -0.20 7.84 10.75
CA ILE A 84 0.80 7.28 11.68
C ILE A 84 2.16 7.16 11.00
N ALA A 85 2.23 6.61 9.79
CA ALA A 85 3.48 6.52 9.03
C ALA A 85 4.12 7.90 8.82
N HIS A 86 3.32 8.91 8.47
CA HIS A 86 3.78 10.29 8.33
C HIS A 86 4.40 10.83 9.63
N HIS A 87 3.73 10.65 10.77
CA HIS A 87 4.27 11.09 12.05
C HIS A 87 5.56 10.37 12.46
N LEU A 88 5.68 9.07 12.15
CA LEU A 88 6.90 8.31 12.39
C LEU A 88 8.07 8.82 11.53
N ILE A 89 7.81 9.16 10.27
CA ILE A 89 8.81 9.78 9.38
C ILE A 89 9.27 11.13 9.95
N GLN A 90 8.33 11.99 10.35
CA GLN A 90 8.67 13.27 10.95
C GLN A 90 9.48 13.13 12.26
N ALA A 91 9.07 12.23 13.15
CA ALA A 91 9.79 11.98 14.39
C ALA A 91 11.23 11.49 14.12
N ARG A 92 11.39 10.58 13.16
CA ARG A 92 12.69 10.05 12.79
C ARG A 92 13.60 11.11 12.17
N ALA A 93 13.06 12.03 11.37
CA ALA A 93 13.81 13.16 10.83
C ALA A 93 14.32 14.11 11.94
N GLN A 94 13.52 14.35 12.98
CA GLN A 94 13.91 15.20 14.11
C GLN A 94 15.01 14.59 14.98
N GLU A 95 15.13 13.27 15.02
CA GLU A 95 16.17 12.57 15.79
C GLU A 95 17.55 12.60 15.14
N ASN A 96 17.64 12.90 13.84
CA ASN A 96 18.90 12.82 13.09
C ASN A 96 18.95 13.88 11.99
N GLU A 97 19.81 14.85 12.14
CA GLU A 97 19.99 15.97 11.18
C GLU A 97 20.33 15.49 9.75
N ASN A 98 20.96 14.32 9.59
CA ASN A 98 21.24 13.75 8.27
C ASN A 98 19.97 13.26 7.53
N LEU A 99 18.84 13.18 8.24
CA LEU A 99 17.53 12.79 7.71
C LEU A 99 16.59 13.99 7.56
N ASP A 100 17.09 15.21 7.78
CA ASP A 100 16.27 16.41 7.62
C ASP A 100 15.73 16.52 6.19
N GLY A 101 14.45 16.89 6.07
CA GLY A 101 13.76 16.99 4.80
C GLY A 101 13.48 15.64 4.10
N MET A 102 13.68 14.51 4.78
CA MET A 102 13.28 13.21 4.19
C MET A 102 11.78 13.10 4.03
N GLY A 103 11.37 12.43 2.98
CA GLY A 103 9.97 12.17 2.67
C GLY A 103 9.83 10.99 1.73
N THR A 104 8.60 10.64 1.43
CA THR A 104 8.28 9.59 0.46
C THR A 104 6.90 9.80 -0.12
N THR A 105 6.70 9.39 -1.35
CA THR A 105 5.36 9.10 -1.87
C THR A 105 4.82 7.83 -1.24
N LEU A 106 3.55 7.57 -1.42
CA LEU A 106 2.92 6.31 -1.02
C LEU A 106 1.73 5.99 -1.91
N CYS A 107 1.77 4.84 -2.55
CA CYS A 107 0.63 4.19 -3.17
C CYS A 107 0.37 2.88 -2.44
N ALA A 108 -0.83 2.66 -1.95
CA ALA A 108 -1.15 1.39 -1.32
C ALA A 108 -2.59 0.94 -1.61
N LEU A 109 -2.75 -0.38 -1.68
CA LEU A 109 -4.02 -1.07 -1.85
C LEU A 109 -4.23 -2.03 -0.70
N SER A 110 -5.42 -2.06 -0.14
CA SER A 110 -5.77 -3.03 0.90
C SER A 110 -7.17 -3.58 0.70
N LYS A 111 -7.37 -4.83 1.10
CA LYS A 111 -8.72 -5.35 1.32
C LYS A 111 -9.35 -4.63 2.51
N ILE A 112 -10.58 -4.19 2.32
CA ILE A 112 -11.40 -3.58 3.36
C ILE A 112 -12.52 -4.57 3.70
N ASN A 113 -12.52 -5.06 4.92
CA ASN A 113 -13.51 -6.02 5.41
C ASN A 113 -14.72 -5.27 5.98
N MET A 114 -15.62 -4.79 5.13
CA MET A 114 -16.77 -4.00 5.57
C MET A 114 -17.94 -4.81 6.12
N GLN A 115 -18.05 -6.09 5.80
CA GLN A 115 -19.02 -7.10 6.31
C GLN A 115 -18.77 -8.41 5.55
N GLU A 116 -19.24 -9.54 6.09
CA GLU A 116 -18.94 -10.89 5.59
C GLU A 116 -19.25 -11.19 4.11
N THR A 117 -20.00 -10.35 3.43
CA THR A 117 -20.43 -10.59 2.03
C THR A 117 -19.88 -9.60 1.00
N SER A 118 -19.19 -8.53 1.40
CA SER A 118 -18.69 -7.54 0.45
C SER A 118 -17.17 -7.33 0.58
N HIS A 119 -16.44 -7.81 -0.40
CA HIS A 119 -15.00 -7.56 -0.51
C HIS A 119 -14.78 -6.26 -1.30
N ARG A 120 -14.21 -5.26 -0.66
CA ARG A 120 -13.79 -4.02 -1.29
C ARG A 120 -12.28 -3.87 -1.23
N ILE A 121 -11.73 -3.18 -2.21
CA ILE A 121 -10.34 -2.75 -2.20
C ILE A 121 -10.33 -1.26 -1.92
N GLY A 122 -9.67 -0.86 -0.85
CA GLY A 122 -9.33 0.52 -0.58
C GLY A 122 -8.01 0.87 -1.25
N ALA A 123 -7.92 2.08 -1.78
CA ALA A 123 -6.71 2.64 -2.34
C ALA A 123 -6.38 3.94 -1.61
N VAL A 124 -5.11 4.15 -1.30
CA VAL A 124 -4.59 5.43 -0.78
C VAL A 124 -3.42 5.88 -1.65
N ASN A 125 -3.33 7.20 -1.85
CA ASN A 125 -2.26 7.82 -2.60
C ASN A 125 -1.79 9.08 -1.89
N VAL A 126 -0.46 9.22 -1.77
CA VAL A 126 0.23 10.43 -1.28
C VAL A 126 1.37 10.72 -2.25
N GLY A 127 1.43 11.93 -2.78
CA GLY A 127 2.45 12.33 -3.75
C GLY A 127 2.04 12.08 -5.20
N ASP A 128 3.00 11.94 -6.09
CA ASP A 128 2.86 11.83 -7.55
C ASP A 128 3.10 10.42 -8.11
N SER A 129 3.36 9.43 -7.25
CA SER A 129 3.28 8.03 -7.62
C SER A 129 1.83 7.66 -7.94
N ARG A 130 1.59 6.75 -8.90
CA ARG A 130 0.26 6.57 -9.48
C ARG A 130 -0.25 5.15 -9.34
N ILE A 131 -1.55 5.02 -9.15
CA ILE A 131 -2.28 3.76 -9.14
C ILE A 131 -3.15 3.70 -10.40
N TYR A 132 -3.02 2.60 -11.13
CA TYR A 132 -3.80 2.33 -12.34
C TYR A 132 -4.65 1.07 -12.17
N LEU A 133 -5.86 1.11 -12.70
CA LEU A 133 -6.74 -0.03 -12.84
C LEU A 133 -6.84 -0.41 -14.31
N TYR A 134 -6.50 -1.66 -14.64
CA TYR A 134 -6.75 -2.23 -15.95
C TYR A 134 -7.98 -3.13 -15.89
N THR A 135 -9.02 -2.77 -16.63
CA THR A 135 -10.27 -3.52 -16.68
C THR A 135 -10.95 -3.30 -18.03
N TYR A 136 -11.70 -4.28 -18.50
CA TYR A 136 -12.39 -4.24 -19.81
C TYR A 136 -11.50 -3.77 -20.97
N ASN A 137 -10.22 -4.15 -20.95
CA ASN A 137 -9.22 -3.80 -21.96
C ASN A 137 -8.84 -2.30 -21.99
N GLU A 138 -9.11 -1.58 -20.91
CA GLU A 138 -8.79 -0.17 -20.73
C GLU A 138 -7.96 0.06 -19.46
N LEU A 139 -7.06 1.04 -19.52
CA LEU A 139 -6.23 1.45 -18.40
C LEU A 139 -6.73 2.78 -17.84
N HIS A 140 -7.10 2.80 -16.57
CA HIS A 140 -7.62 3.97 -15.87
C HIS A 140 -6.67 4.36 -14.73
N GLN A 141 -6.20 5.61 -14.69
CA GLN A 141 -5.55 6.14 -13.49
C GLN A 141 -6.63 6.42 -12.45
N ILE A 142 -6.52 5.78 -11.29
CA ILE A 142 -7.49 5.93 -10.19
C ILE A 142 -6.97 6.82 -9.06
N SER A 143 -5.68 7.14 -9.05
CA SER A 143 -5.08 8.13 -8.15
C SER A 143 -5.07 9.53 -8.78
N THR A 144 -5.00 10.56 -7.91
CA THR A 144 -4.75 11.94 -8.31
C THR A 144 -3.38 12.34 -7.79
N ASP A 145 -2.54 12.91 -8.66
CA ASP A 145 -1.22 13.36 -8.26
C ASP A 145 -1.34 14.53 -7.27
N HIS A 146 -0.55 14.49 -6.22
CA HIS A 146 -0.37 15.60 -5.29
C HIS A 146 1.04 16.17 -5.54
N SER A 147 1.07 17.42 -5.94
CA SER A 147 2.32 18.17 -6.16
C SER A 147 2.75 18.89 -4.90
#